data_8856fe485105507bd91aec8ced71eb21
#
_entry.id   8856fe485105507bd91aec8ced71eb21
#
_cell.length_a   1.000
_cell.length_b   1.000
_cell.length_c   1.000
_cell.angle_alpha   90.00
_cell.angle_beta   90.00
_cell.angle_gamma   90.00
#
_symmetry.space_group_name_H-M   'P 1'
#
loop_
_entity.id
_entity.type
_entity.pdbx_description
1 polymer ?
#
loop_
_entity_poly.entity_id
_entity_poly.type
_entity_poly.pdbx_seq_one_letter_code
_entity_poly.pdbx_strand_id
1 'polypeptide(L)'
;MENRLLLAFVLSLAVFVGWGYFLAQIQGPLPEQEPGMADIPVDAQAPIPQTQTPGSTPSALSQSDPSQPVASVPAPVNPFPGEEVLIQVSTGKSHFVISNRGGILKKLELPRFKNDAGEIIDLIDNPDHLTSALALQANDPEVTSILQHAHYEPSTTSLVLDESNPEGRLTLTLNHSSGLHVTRTYVFHYNDFMVELGTQISAPSLASKNLQYQVVLGPGMGGKIASQTDYIVFSGATVFVNNERIENPPEDITNTAYFKGDLKWAAFQNKYFGSALIPQQGTKAGLVFKEKDQAFV
;
A
#
# COMPACT_ATOMS: atom_id res chain seq x y z
N MET A 1 3.56 56.48 -22.42
CA MET A 1 3.56 55.01 -22.03
C MET A 1 2.93 54.79 -20.67
N GLU A 2 2.90 55.74 -19.79
CA GLU A 2 2.40 55.63 -18.40
C GLU A 2 0.88 55.30 -18.31
N ASN A 3 0.04 55.86 -19.15
CA ASN A 3 -1.41 55.61 -19.07
C ASN A 3 -1.81 54.14 -19.37
N ARG A 4 -1.02 53.42 -20.17
CA ARG A 4 -1.30 51.99 -20.44
C ARG A 4 -0.94 51.11 -19.28
N LEU A 5 0.13 51.41 -18.55
CA LEU A 5 0.53 50.74 -17.34
C LEU A 5 -0.50 50.94 -16.22
N LEU A 6 -0.96 52.17 -16.06
CA LEU A 6 -1.98 52.50 -15.06
C LEU A 6 -3.33 51.84 -15.38
N LEU A 7 -3.70 51.74 -16.65
CA LEU A 7 -4.93 51.05 -17.09
C LEU A 7 -4.83 49.54 -16.81
N ALA A 8 -3.67 48.93 -17.09
CA ALA A 8 -3.45 47.50 -16.82
C ALA A 8 -3.51 47.21 -15.32
N PHE A 9 -2.94 48.06 -14.46
CA PHE A 9 -2.99 47.92 -13.01
C PHE A 9 -4.42 48.01 -12.47
N VAL A 10 -5.20 49.00 -12.92
CA VAL A 10 -6.61 49.20 -12.52
C VAL A 10 -7.47 48.01 -12.96
N LEU A 11 -7.22 47.45 -14.17
CA LEU A 11 -7.97 46.33 -14.69
C LEU A 11 -7.63 45.04 -13.89
N SER A 12 -6.37 44.84 -13.54
CA SER A 12 -5.94 43.73 -12.70
C SER A 12 -6.54 43.78 -11.30
N LEU A 13 -6.56 44.99 -10.69
CA LEU A 13 -7.17 45.20 -9.39
C LEU A 13 -8.68 44.95 -9.41
N ALA A 14 -9.37 45.39 -10.48
CA ALA A 14 -10.80 45.16 -10.63
C ALA A 14 -11.15 43.67 -10.76
N VAL A 15 -10.32 42.88 -11.44
CA VAL A 15 -10.47 41.42 -11.53
C VAL A 15 -10.26 40.78 -10.16
N PHE A 16 -9.24 41.17 -9.40
CA PHE A 16 -8.99 40.66 -8.06
C PHE A 16 -10.13 40.93 -7.07
N VAL A 17 -10.64 42.17 -7.07
CA VAL A 17 -11.77 42.56 -6.20
C VAL A 17 -13.04 41.85 -6.63
N GLY A 18 -13.31 41.77 -7.95
CA GLY A 18 -14.46 41.05 -8.49
C GLY A 18 -14.45 39.57 -8.17
N TRP A 19 -13.27 38.94 -8.24
CA TRP A 19 -13.08 37.55 -7.88
C TRP A 19 -13.29 37.28 -6.38
N GLY A 20 -12.77 38.15 -5.52
CA GLY A 20 -13.00 38.07 -4.07
C GLY A 20 -14.48 38.19 -3.71
N TYR A 21 -15.23 39.10 -4.37
CA TYR A 21 -16.66 39.22 -4.17
C TYR A 21 -17.45 38.01 -4.68
N PHE A 22 -17.05 37.45 -5.80
CA PHE A 22 -17.64 36.23 -6.37
C PHE A 22 -17.41 34.99 -5.47
N LEU A 23 -16.22 34.83 -4.92
CA LEU A 23 -15.93 33.76 -3.95
C LEU A 23 -16.73 33.89 -2.66
N ALA A 24 -16.90 35.11 -2.15
CA ALA A 24 -17.71 35.37 -0.95
C ALA A 24 -19.21 35.05 -1.14
N GLN A 25 -19.71 35.06 -2.36
CA GLN A 25 -21.10 34.70 -2.68
C GLN A 25 -21.30 33.17 -2.81
N ILE A 26 -20.23 32.42 -3.17
CA ILE A 26 -20.30 30.97 -3.36
C ILE A 26 -19.99 30.21 -2.03
N GLN A 27 -19.12 30.77 -1.20
CA GLN A 27 -18.87 30.29 0.15
C GLN A 27 -19.96 30.87 1.06
N GLY A 28 -20.95 30.02 1.40
CA GLY A 28 -21.95 30.38 2.41
C GLY A 28 -21.29 30.77 3.74
N PRO A 29 -22.04 31.40 4.68
CA PRO A 29 -21.47 31.90 5.91
C PRO A 29 -20.79 30.77 6.69
N LEU A 30 -19.53 31.03 7.09
CA LEU A 30 -18.76 30.15 7.96
C LEU A 30 -19.57 29.93 9.25
N PRO A 31 -19.66 28.70 9.78
CA PRO A 31 -20.28 28.47 11.08
C PRO A 31 -19.51 29.27 12.12
N GLU A 32 -20.21 30.13 12.84
CA GLU A 32 -19.71 30.86 14.00
C GLU A 32 -19.23 29.84 15.05
N GLN A 33 -17.94 29.85 15.35
CA GLN A 33 -17.38 29.15 16.51
C GLN A 33 -17.79 29.92 17.75
N GLU A 34 -18.71 29.36 18.52
CA GLU A 34 -18.96 29.83 19.89
C GLU A 34 -17.71 29.64 20.75
N PRO A 35 -17.30 30.64 21.54
CA PRO A 35 -16.23 30.49 22.52
C PRO A 35 -16.77 29.79 23.76
N GLY A 36 -16.67 28.49 23.80
CA GLY A 36 -16.92 27.68 25.00
C GLY A 36 -15.71 27.73 25.92
N MET A 37 -15.63 28.75 26.76
CA MET A 37 -14.86 28.72 27.99
C MET A 37 -15.57 27.79 28.98
N ALA A 38 -14.92 26.72 29.39
CA ALA A 38 -15.23 26.02 30.63
C ALA A 38 -13.93 25.73 31.34
N ASP A 39 -13.68 26.51 32.36
CA ASP A 39 -12.72 26.28 33.44
C ASP A 39 -12.96 24.90 34.07
N ILE A 40 -11.92 24.10 34.16
CA ILE A 40 -11.90 22.95 35.06
C ILE A 40 -10.78 23.22 36.08
N PRO A 41 -11.08 23.22 37.39
CA PRO A 41 -10.12 23.54 38.43
C PRO A 41 -9.10 22.41 38.61
N VAL A 42 -7.85 22.83 38.73
CA VAL A 42 -6.76 22.02 39.26
C VAL A 42 -6.97 21.90 40.77
N ASP A 43 -7.17 20.70 41.27
CA ASP A 43 -6.87 20.43 42.69
C ASP A 43 -6.44 18.99 42.96
N ALA A 44 -5.45 18.95 43.85
CA ALA A 44 -5.04 17.87 44.74
C ALA A 44 -4.22 16.70 44.23
N GLN A 45 -2.94 16.87 44.40
CA GLN A 45 -1.94 15.83 44.66
C GLN A 45 -2.36 14.91 45.81
N ALA A 46 -2.21 13.61 45.63
CA ALA A 46 -2.09 12.65 46.72
C ALA A 46 -0.86 11.75 46.48
N PRO A 47 -0.15 11.39 47.57
CA PRO A 47 1.27 11.04 47.47
C PRO A 47 1.53 9.56 47.21
N ILE A 48 2.66 9.31 46.61
CA ILE A 48 3.24 7.98 46.34
C ILE A 48 3.85 7.44 47.62
N PRO A 49 3.56 6.22 48.08
CA PRO A 49 4.34 5.58 49.12
C PRO A 49 5.64 4.99 48.56
N GLN A 50 6.74 5.54 49.01
CA GLN A 50 8.05 4.90 48.91
C GLN A 50 8.11 3.74 49.89
N THR A 51 8.48 2.57 49.44
CA THR A 51 8.93 1.50 50.33
C THR A 51 10.39 1.21 50.07
N GLN A 52 11.11 1.33 51.13
CA GLN A 52 12.56 1.24 51.28
C GLN A 52 13.09 -0.16 51.08
N THR A 53 14.25 -0.21 50.45
CA THR A 53 15.18 -1.34 50.51
C THR A 53 15.86 -1.37 51.88
N PRO A 54 16.22 -2.52 52.41
CA PRO A 54 17.55 -2.67 52.95
C PRO A 54 18.27 -3.89 52.36
N GLY A 55 19.53 -3.63 52.05
CA GLY A 55 20.49 -4.56 51.56
C GLY A 55 20.98 -5.57 52.55
N SER A 56 21.71 -6.53 52.08
CA SER A 56 22.96 -7.06 52.60
C SER A 56 23.50 -8.17 51.70
N THR A 57 24.72 -8.01 51.29
CA THR A 57 25.69 -8.94 50.74
C THR A 57 26.23 -9.87 51.82
N PRO A 58 27.18 -10.83 51.54
CA PRO A 58 27.31 -11.86 50.52
C PRO A 58 27.57 -13.23 51.16
N SER A 59 27.52 -14.29 50.44
CA SER A 59 28.53 -15.37 50.61
C SER A 59 28.27 -16.64 49.77
N ALA A 60 29.37 -17.10 49.23
CA ALA A 60 29.83 -18.47 49.06
C ALA A 60 29.33 -19.29 47.84
N LEU A 61 30.30 -19.44 46.97
CA LEU A 61 30.65 -20.59 46.16
C LEU A 61 30.07 -21.91 46.63
N SER A 62 29.36 -22.60 45.75
CA SER A 62 29.35 -24.07 45.76
C SER A 62 29.18 -24.58 44.31
N GLN A 63 30.02 -25.51 44.06
CA GLN A 63 30.39 -26.22 42.88
C GLN A 63 29.24 -26.85 42.10
N SER A 64 29.42 -26.80 40.80
CA SER A 64 29.17 -27.80 39.76
C SER A 64 28.49 -29.12 40.19
N ASP A 65 27.38 -29.43 39.51
CA ASP A 65 27.05 -30.77 39.13
C ASP A 65 26.43 -30.78 37.71
N PRO A 66 26.81 -31.74 36.87
CA PRO A 66 26.58 -31.66 35.44
C PRO A 66 25.29 -32.35 35.00
N SER A 67 24.72 -31.83 33.91
CA SER A 67 23.90 -32.60 32.99
C SER A 67 22.45 -32.89 33.41
N GLN A 68 21.62 -31.86 33.29
CA GLN A 68 20.27 -32.09 32.76
C GLN A 68 20.28 -31.76 31.27
N PRO A 69 19.76 -32.63 30.39
CA PRO A 69 19.54 -32.25 29.02
C PRO A 69 18.52 -31.14 28.99
N VAL A 70 18.95 -29.94 28.57
CA VAL A 70 18.06 -28.85 28.24
C VAL A 70 17.13 -29.41 27.17
N ALA A 71 15.86 -29.58 27.53
CA ALA A 71 14.83 -29.88 26.54
C ALA A 71 14.92 -28.78 25.50
N SER A 72 15.39 -29.12 24.31
CA SER A 72 15.40 -28.23 23.16
C SER A 72 13.95 -27.78 22.93
N VAL A 73 13.68 -26.52 23.17
CA VAL A 73 12.45 -25.90 22.75
C VAL A 73 12.31 -26.16 21.25
N PRO A 74 11.25 -26.85 20.78
CA PRO A 74 11.08 -27.07 19.35
C PRO A 74 11.18 -25.75 18.66
N ALA A 75 12.02 -25.65 17.63
CA ALA A 75 12.06 -24.47 16.77
C ALA A 75 10.64 -24.20 16.25
N PRO A 76 10.19 -22.95 16.17
CA PRO A 76 8.87 -22.64 15.68
C PRO A 76 8.70 -23.29 14.31
N VAL A 77 7.74 -24.22 14.22
CA VAL A 77 7.43 -24.90 12.97
C VAL A 77 6.91 -23.84 12.02
N ASN A 78 7.62 -23.61 10.91
CA ASN A 78 7.15 -22.73 9.88
C ASN A 78 5.85 -23.35 9.28
N PRO A 79 4.68 -22.73 9.48
CA PRO A 79 3.42 -23.28 8.99
C PRO A 79 3.32 -23.24 7.45
N PHE A 80 4.25 -22.54 6.78
CA PHE A 80 4.33 -22.40 5.33
C PHE A 80 5.69 -22.87 4.83
N PRO A 81 5.91 -24.20 4.74
CA PRO A 81 7.18 -24.74 4.27
C PRO A 81 7.39 -24.38 2.80
N GLY A 82 8.62 -24.08 2.45
CA GLY A 82 9.03 -23.73 1.10
C GLY A 82 10.12 -22.67 1.12
N GLU A 83 10.75 -22.50 -0.02
CA GLU A 83 11.76 -21.46 -0.25
C GLU A 83 11.18 -20.36 -1.12
N GLU A 84 11.48 -19.10 -0.79
CA GLU A 84 11.06 -17.97 -1.60
C GLU A 84 11.82 -17.96 -2.92
N VAL A 85 11.08 -17.99 -4.02
CA VAL A 85 11.61 -17.89 -5.38
C VAL A 85 11.23 -16.55 -5.97
N LEU A 86 12.20 -15.79 -6.44
CA LEU A 86 12.01 -14.52 -7.12
C LEU A 86 11.96 -14.74 -8.63
N ILE A 87 10.83 -14.41 -9.24
CA ILE A 87 10.58 -14.54 -10.67
C ILE A 87 10.92 -13.21 -11.35
N GLN A 88 11.80 -13.25 -12.34
CA GLN A 88 12.26 -12.09 -13.09
C GLN A 88 11.48 -11.98 -14.40
N VAL A 89 10.90 -10.79 -14.68
CA VAL A 89 10.23 -10.53 -15.96
C VAL A 89 10.74 -9.24 -16.57
N SER A 90 11.15 -9.27 -17.84
CA SER A 90 11.59 -8.10 -18.60
C SER A 90 10.70 -7.91 -19.82
N THR A 91 10.10 -6.70 -19.96
CA THR A 91 9.20 -6.35 -21.09
C THR A 91 9.79 -5.30 -22.02
N GLY A 92 11.08 -4.97 -21.89
CA GLY A 92 11.73 -3.91 -22.64
C GLY A 92 11.45 -2.49 -22.09
N LYS A 93 10.30 -2.24 -21.45
CA LYS A 93 9.98 -0.98 -20.75
C LYS A 93 10.10 -1.10 -19.25
N SER A 94 9.88 -2.30 -18.71
CA SER A 94 9.81 -2.55 -17.28
C SER A 94 10.51 -3.84 -16.91
N HIS A 95 11.09 -3.87 -15.70
CA HIS A 95 11.58 -5.07 -15.06
C HIS A 95 10.74 -5.33 -13.82
N PHE A 96 10.12 -6.51 -13.76
CA PHE A 96 9.33 -6.94 -12.62
C PHE A 96 10.08 -8.02 -11.85
N VAL A 97 9.99 -7.97 -10.52
CA VAL A 97 10.39 -9.07 -9.64
C VAL A 97 9.17 -9.49 -8.85
N ILE A 98 8.71 -10.70 -9.05
CA ILE A 98 7.53 -11.27 -8.39
C ILE A 98 8.00 -12.37 -7.46
N SER A 99 7.57 -12.32 -6.19
CA SER A 99 7.82 -13.38 -5.25
C SER A 99 6.77 -14.48 -5.41
N ASN A 100 7.20 -15.74 -5.37
CA ASN A 100 6.28 -16.86 -5.24
C ASN A 100 5.62 -16.92 -3.86
N ARG A 101 6.18 -16.27 -2.85
CA ARG A 101 5.55 -16.14 -1.54
C ARG A 101 4.46 -15.07 -1.61
N GLY A 102 3.21 -15.49 -1.49
CA GLY A 102 2.04 -14.63 -1.61
C GLY A 102 1.75 -14.13 -3.04
N GLY A 103 2.62 -14.41 -4.01
CA GLY A 103 2.48 -13.91 -5.38
C GLY A 103 2.55 -12.38 -5.47
N ILE A 104 3.32 -11.73 -4.63
CA ILE A 104 3.42 -10.26 -4.54
C ILE A 104 4.48 -9.70 -5.49
N LEU A 105 4.28 -8.46 -5.89
CA LEU A 105 5.26 -7.72 -6.67
C LEU A 105 6.28 -7.07 -5.72
N LYS A 106 7.53 -7.50 -5.82
CA LYS A 106 8.66 -7.02 -5.01
C LYS A 106 9.35 -5.81 -5.64
N LYS A 107 9.35 -5.73 -6.97
CA LYS A 107 10.06 -4.70 -7.71
C LYS A 107 9.37 -4.39 -9.03
N LEU A 108 9.33 -3.11 -9.39
CA LEU A 108 8.89 -2.62 -10.68
C LEU A 108 9.83 -1.50 -11.12
N GLU A 109 10.90 -1.88 -11.76
CA GLU A 109 11.88 -0.94 -12.29
C GLU A 109 11.48 -0.42 -13.67
N LEU A 110 11.72 0.86 -13.88
CA LEU A 110 11.55 1.55 -15.15
C LEU A 110 12.92 1.95 -15.72
N PRO A 111 13.58 1.10 -16.56
CA PRO A 111 14.98 1.28 -16.94
C PRO A 111 15.28 2.59 -17.69
N ARG A 112 14.26 3.21 -18.30
CA ARG A 112 14.39 4.48 -19.03
C ARG A 112 14.29 5.71 -18.14
N PHE A 113 13.94 5.53 -16.85
CA PHE A 113 13.77 6.62 -15.90
C PHE A 113 14.78 6.47 -14.78
N LYS A 114 15.40 7.58 -14.41
CA LYS A 114 16.41 7.64 -13.35
C LYS A 114 16.09 8.76 -12.39
N ASN A 115 16.46 8.57 -11.13
CA ASN A 115 16.40 9.59 -10.12
C ASN A 115 17.61 10.56 -10.26
N ASP A 116 17.67 11.57 -9.39
CA ASP A 116 18.75 12.57 -9.38
C ASP A 116 20.13 11.97 -9.05
N ALA A 117 20.18 10.80 -8.43
CA ALA A 117 21.41 10.04 -8.17
C ALA A 117 21.85 9.17 -9.36
N GLY A 118 21.05 9.11 -10.44
CA GLY A 118 21.30 8.30 -11.62
C GLY A 118 20.86 6.83 -11.48
N GLU A 119 20.16 6.49 -10.40
CA GLU A 119 19.63 5.15 -10.15
C GLU A 119 18.30 4.94 -10.91
N ILE A 120 18.05 3.70 -11.34
CA ILE A 120 16.79 3.33 -12.01
C ILE A 120 15.63 3.51 -11.02
N ILE A 121 14.55 4.08 -11.49
CA ILE A 121 13.34 4.26 -10.69
C ILE A 121 12.67 2.89 -10.45
N ASP A 122 12.43 2.57 -9.19
CA ASP A 122 11.59 1.48 -8.72
C ASP A 122 10.26 2.06 -8.21
N LEU A 123 9.15 1.55 -8.70
CA LEU A 123 7.81 2.01 -8.30
C LEU A 123 7.27 1.27 -7.07
N ILE A 124 7.96 0.25 -6.56
CA ILE A 124 7.55 -0.45 -5.35
C ILE A 124 8.21 0.21 -4.14
N ASP A 125 7.37 0.73 -3.25
CA ASP A 125 7.79 1.23 -1.94
C ASP A 125 7.61 0.10 -0.91
N ASN A 126 8.62 -0.15 -0.08
CA ASN A 126 8.60 -1.17 0.96
C ASN A 126 8.20 -2.60 0.48
N PRO A 127 9.05 -3.26 -0.34
CA PRO A 127 8.76 -4.57 -0.94
C PRO A 127 8.63 -5.72 0.08
N ASP A 128 9.05 -5.52 1.32
CA ASP A 128 9.00 -6.55 2.38
C ASP A 128 7.73 -6.49 3.22
N HIS A 129 6.84 -5.53 2.95
CA HIS A 129 5.55 -5.48 3.61
C HIS A 129 4.67 -6.64 3.14
N LEU A 130 4.00 -7.34 4.07
CA LEU A 130 3.16 -8.50 3.76
C LEU A 130 1.96 -8.14 2.88
N THR A 131 1.43 -6.92 3.05
CA THR A 131 0.40 -6.35 2.20
C THR A 131 1.04 -5.52 1.08
N SER A 132 2.00 -6.10 0.37
CA SER A 132 2.70 -5.43 -0.73
C SER A 132 1.86 -5.44 -2.01
N ALA A 133 2.38 -4.77 -3.05
CA ALA A 133 1.69 -4.65 -4.33
C ALA A 133 1.26 -6.01 -4.89
N LEU A 134 0.00 -6.11 -5.28
CA LEU A 134 -0.69 -7.31 -5.76
C LEU A 134 -0.93 -8.38 -4.69
N ALA A 135 -0.76 -8.10 -3.40
CA ALA A 135 -1.13 -9.03 -2.33
C ALA A 135 -2.63 -9.37 -2.39
N LEU A 136 -2.97 -10.59 -1.98
CA LEU A 136 -4.35 -11.01 -1.80
C LEU A 136 -4.73 -10.93 -0.33
N GLN A 137 -5.89 -10.37 -0.04
CA GLN A 137 -6.51 -10.41 1.27
C GLN A 137 -7.94 -10.99 1.15
N ALA A 138 -8.36 -11.72 2.16
CA ALA A 138 -9.71 -12.25 2.26
C ALA A 138 -10.43 -11.65 3.48
N ASN A 139 -11.75 -11.77 3.51
CA ASN A 139 -12.57 -11.43 4.68
C ASN A 139 -12.36 -12.39 5.87
N ASP A 140 -11.63 -13.49 5.67
CA ASP A 140 -11.23 -14.46 6.71
C ASP A 140 -9.73 -14.30 6.99
N PRO A 141 -9.31 -14.02 8.26
CA PRO A 141 -7.89 -13.78 8.58
C PRO A 141 -6.99 -15.01 8.39
N GLU A 142 -7.51 -16.23 8.58
CA GLU A 142 -6.77 -17.46 8.38
C GLU A 142 -6.47 -17.66 6.88
N VAL A 143 -7.49 -17.45 6.04
CA VAL A 143 -7.33 -17.49 4.58
C VAL A 143 -6.38 -16.40 4.12
N THR A 144 -6.47 -15.18 4.66
CA THR A 144 -5.52 -14.10 4.36
C THR A 144 -4.09 -14.49 4.70
N SER A 145 -3.87 -15.11 5.85
CA SER A 145 -2.54 -15.59 6.25
C SER A 145 -1.99 -16.61 5.26
N ILE A 146 -2.82 -17.56 4.81
CA ILE A 146 -2.41 -18.55 3.79
C ILE A 146 -2.05 -17.83 2.48
N LEU A 147 -2.92 -16.94 2.00
CA LEU A 147 -2.74 -16.22 0.74
C LEU A 147 -1.43 -15.41 0.71
N GLN A 148 -1.03 -14.83 1.84
CA GLN A 148 0.14 -13.95 1.94
C GLN A 148 1.45 -14.68 2.24
N HIS A 149 1.42 -15.82 2.94
CA HIS A 149 2.63 -16.47 3.39
C HIS A 149 2.97 -17.77 2.66
N ALA A 150 1.98 -18.41 2.03
CA ALA A 150 2.22 -19.65 1.32
C ALA A 150 3.08 -19.43 0.07
N HIS A 151 3.85 -20.46 -0.29
CA HIS A 151 4.66 -20.46 -1.49
C HIS A 151 3.87 -21.08 -2.64
N TYR A 152 3.63 -20.25 -3.66
CA TYR A 152 3.00 -20.67 -4.89
C TYR A 152 4.02 -21.36 -5.79
N GLU A 153 3.60 -22.35 -6.56
CA GLU A 153 4.41 -22.99 -7.58
C GLU A 153 4.41 -22.16 -8.86
N PRO A 154 5.56 -21.60 -9.30
CA PRO A 154 5.63 -20.81 -10.51
C PRO A 154 5.80 -21.67 -11.76
N SER A 155 5.14 -21.33 -12.85
CA SER A 155 5.31 -21.99 -14.15
C SER A 155 6.69 -21.74 -14.77
N THR A 156 7.34 -20.65 -14.39
CA THR A 156 8.70 -20.28 -14.80
C THR A 156 9.31 -19.34 -13.76
N THR A 157 10.62 -19.25 -13.74
CA THR A 157 11.37 -18.31 -12.87
C THR A 157 11.92 -17.11 -13.63
N SER A 158 11.79 -17.10 -14.97
CA SER A 158 12.26 -15.99 -15.79
C SER A 158 11.44 -15.88 -17.07
N LEU A 159 11.10 -14.64 -17.44
CA LEU A 159 10.49 -14.27 -18.72
C LEU A 159 11.23 -13.07 -19.30
N VAL A 160 11.64 -13.19 -20.55
CA VAL A 160 12.24 -12.09 -21.32
C VAL A 160 11.43 -11.93 -22.59
N LEU A 161 10.81 -10.77 -22.74
CA LEU A 161 9.99 -10.44 -23.90
C LEU A 161 10.79 -9.53 -24.85
N ASP A 162 10.63 -9.78 -26.13
CA ASP A 162 11.23 -9.03 -27.22
C ASP A 162 10.27 -8.99 -28.42
N GLU A 163 10.71 -8.43 -29.54
CA GLU A 163 9.91 -8.36 -30.76
C GLU A 163 9.54 -9.75 -31.33
N SER A 164 10.35 -10.77 -31.06
CA SER A 164 10.12 -12.15 -31.52
C SER A 164 9.18 -12.90 -30.60
N ASN A 165 9.17 -12.55 -29.31
CA ASN A 165 8.31 -13.11 -28.28
C ASN A 165 7.57 -11.98 -27.56
N PRO A 166 6.55 -11.39 -28.19
CA PRO A 166 5.91 -10.17 -27.70
C PRO A 166 4.94 -10.37 -26.55
N GLU A 167 4.56 -11.60 -26.22
CA GLU A 167 3.68 -11.96 -25.11
C GLU A 167 4.32 -13.04 -24.24
N GLY A 168 4.19 -12.91 -22.92
CA GLY A 168 4.65 -13.89 -21.95
C GLY A 168 3.66 -14.09 -20.83
N ARG A 169 3.56 -15.33 -20.36
CA ARG A 169 2.62 -15.74 -19.31
C ARG A 169 3.36 -16.38 -18.13
N LEU A 170 3.10 -15.85 -16.94
CA LEU A 170 3.50 -16.44 -15.68
C LEU A 170 2.25 -16.93 -14.95
N THR A 171 2.26 -18.19 -14.53
CA THR A 171 1.20 -18.74 -13.67
C THR A 171 1.80 -19.13 -12.32
N LEU A 172 1.16 -18.71 -11.24
CA LEU A 172 1.46 -19.10 -9.87
C LEU A 172 0.30 -19.94 -9.34
N THR A 173 0.58 -21.15 -8.86
CA THR A 173 -0.44 -22.08 -8.38
C THR A 173 -0.20 -22.40 -6.91
N LEU A 174 -1.23 -22.32 -6.08
CA LEU A 174 -1.23 -22.74 -4.69
C LEU A 174 -2.26 -23.86 -4.49
N ASN A 175 -1.80 -24.99 -3.94
CA ASN A 175 -2.65 -26.08 -3.46
C ASN A 175 -2.38 -26.25 -1.96
N HIS A 176 -3.24 -25.70 -1.12
CA HIS A 176 -3.07 -25.74 0.33
C HIS A 176 -3.87 -26.89 0.96
N SER A 177 -3.36 -27.48 2.05
CA SER A 177 -3.98 -28.61 2.75
C SER A 177 -5.37 -28.31 3.34
N SER A 178 -5.70 -27.02 3.53
CA SER A 178 -7.05 -26.59 3.93
C SER A 178 -8.13 -26.77 2.82
N GLY A 179 -7.73 -27.21 1.62
CA GLY A 179 -8.60 -27.26 0.44
C GLY A 179 -8.71 -25.92 -0.30
N LEU A 180 -7.85 -24.96 0.04
CA LEU A 180 -7.74 -23.70 -0.71
C LEU A 180 -6.85 -23.93 -1.94
N HIS A 181 -7.41 -23.63 -3.13
CA HIS A 181 -6.69 -23.66 -4.39
C HIS A 181 -6.71 -22.28 -5.01
N VAL A 182 -5.54 -21.76 -5.38
CA VAL A 182 -5.41 -20.43 -6.01
C VAL A 182 -4.57 -20.55 -7.26
N THR A 183 -5.04 -19.94 -8.35
CA THR A 183 -4.26 -19.77 -9.58
C THR A 183 -4.22 -18.28 -9.91
N ARG A 184 -3.02 -17.74 -10.04
CA ARG A 184 -2.78 -16.36 -10.46
C ARG A 184 -2.04 -16.41 -11.79
N THR A 185 -2.59 -15.73 -12.78
CA THR A 185 -2.02 -15.65 -14.13
C THR A 185 -1.69 -14.21 -14.45
N TYR A 186 -0.44 -13.96 -14.76
CA TYR A 186 0.06 -12.66 -15.23
C TYR A 186 0.37 -12.78 -16.71
N VAL A 187 -0.16 -11.86 -17.53
CA VAL A 187 0.17 -11.75 -18.95
C VAL A 187 0.88 -10.42 -19.17
N PHE A 188 2.06 -10.51 -19.73
CA PHE A 188 2.94 -9.40 -20.04
C PHE A 188 3.07 -9.23 -21.55
N HIS A 189 3.18 -7.98 -21.99
CA HIS A 189 3.38 -7.66 -23.40
C HIS A 189 4.69 -6.88 -23.60
N TYR A 190 5.40 -7.21 -24.66
CA TYR A 190 6.63 -6.51 -25.02
C TYR A 190 6.35 -5.02 -25.25
N ASN A 191 7.21 -4.20 -24.70
CA ASN A 191 7.17 -2.76 -24.87
C ASN A 191 5.87 -2.10 -24.34
N ASP A 192 5.21 -2.74 -23.36
CA ASP A 192 4.03 -2.23 -22.65
C ASP A 192 4.30 -2.07 -21.15
N PHE A 193 3.53 -1.20 -20.48
CA PHE A 193 3.50 -1.03 -19.03
C PHE A 193 2.34 -1.79 -18.38
N MET A 194 1.34 -2.18 -19.17
CA MET A 194 0.18 -2.91 -18.66
C MET A 194 0.52 -4.38 -18.43
N VAL A 195 -0.01 -4.90 -17.33
CA VAL A 195 0.04 -6.33 -16.99
C VAL A 195 -1.38 -6.79 -16.71
N GLU A 196 -1.84 -7.83 -17.41
CA GLU A 196 -3.12 -8.44 -17.09
C GLU A 196 -2.95 -9.43 -15.93
N LEU A 197 -3.80 -9.33 -14.94
CA LEU A 197 -3.81 -10.22 -13.77
C LEU A 197 -5.15 -10.93 -13.66
N GLY A 198 -5.14 -12.24 -13.87
CA GLY A 198 -6.25 -13.14 -13.56
C GLY A 198 -6.02 -13.82 -12.20
N THR A 199 -7.03 -13.87 -11.35
CA THR A 199 -6.98 -14.61 -10.09
C THR A 199 -8.20 -15.50 -9.98
N GLN A 200 -7.98 -16.79 -9.78
CA GLN A 200 -9.02 -17.79 -9.54
C GLN A 200 -8.80 -18.41 -8.16
N ILE A 201 -9.82 -18.37 -7.31
CA ILE A 201 -9.78 -18.97 -5.97
C ILE A 201 -10.90 -19.98 -5.86
N SER A 202 -10.54 -21.20 -5.48
CA SER A 202 -11.48 -22.26 -5.18
C SER A 202 -11.24 -22.76 -3.76
N ALA A 203 -12.26 -22.75 -2.94
CA ALA A 203 -12.20 -23.17 -1.55
C ALA A 203 -13.44 -23.99 -1.16
N PRO A 204 -13.64 -25.19 -1.72
CA PRO A 204 -14.85 -25.99 -1.47
C PRO A 204 -15.10 -26.27 0.00
N SER A 205 -14.03 -26.51 0.77
CA SER A 205 -14.09 -26.75 2.23
C SER A 205 -14.51 -25.51 3.03
N LEU A 206 -14.42 -24.32 2.45
CA LEU A 206 -14.74 -23.02 3.06
C LEU A 206 -16.02 -22.39 2.46
N ALA A 207 -16.80 -23.15 1.69
CA ALA A 207 -17.99 -22.63 0.98
C ALA A 207 -19.01 -21.97 1.93
N SER A 208 -19.10 -22.43 3.18
CA SER A 208 -19.98 -21.86 4.20
C SER A 208 -19.52 -20.49 4.73
N LYS A 209 -18.26 -20.09 4.50
CA LYS A 209 -17.69 -18.83 4.99
C LYS A 209 -17.99 -17.61 4.11
N ASN A 210 -18.69 -17.78 2.97
CA ASN A 210 -18.95 -16.71 2.00
C ASN A 210 -17.68 -15.89 1.72
N LEU A 211 -16.64 -16.58 1.24
CA LEU A 211 -15.31 -16.01 1.06
C LEU A 211 -15.33 -14.89 0.01
N GLN A 212 -14.86 -13.72 0.42
CA GLN A 212 -14.59 -12.58 -0.45
C GLN A 212 -13.10 -12.28 -0.40
N TYR A 213 -12.53 -11.84 -1.51
CA TYR A 213 -11.13 -11.46 -1.58
C TYR A 213 -10.95 -10.15 -2.32
N GLN A 214 -9.82 -9.52 -2.06
CA GLN A 214 -9.39 -8.28 -2.71
C GLN A 214 -7.93 -8.40 -3.14
N VAL A 215 -7.59 -7.70 -4.22
CA VAL A 215 -6.20 -7.46 -4.65
C VAL A 215 -5.81 -6.10 -4.13
N VAL A 216 -4.64 -6.01 -3.51
CA VAL A 216 -4.16 -4.78 -2.88
C VAL A 216 -3.04 -4.16 -3.71
N LEU A 217 -3.05 -2.84 -3.82
CA LEU A 217 -1.97 -2.03 -4.35
C LEU A 217 -1.44 -1.14 -3.22
N GLY A 218 -0.14 -1.12 -3.03
CA GLY A 218 0.54 -0.37 -1.96
C GLY A 218 1.73 -1.15 -1.41
N PRO A 219 2.35 -0.66 -0.33
CA PRO A 219 2.07 0.55 0.41
C PRO A 219 2.62 1.80 -0.30
N GLY A 220 1.74 2.73 -0.66
CA GLY A 220 2.14 3.92 -1.40
C GLY A 220 2.72 3.63 -2.78
N MET A 221 3.59 4.49 -3.25
CA MET A 221 4.32 4.31 -4.51
C MET A 221 5.75 4.83 -4.38
N GLY A 222 6.71 4.04 -4.84
CA GLY A 222 8.11 4.44 -5.00
C GLY A 222 8.30 5.51 -6.09
N GLY A 223 9.54 5.72 -6.51
CA GLY A 223 9.86 6.72 -7.53
C GLY A 223 9.75 8.15 -7.03
N LYS A 224 9.90 8.37 -5.73
CA LYS A 224 9.93 9.72 -5.14
C LYS A 224 11.17 10.44 -5.65
N ILE A 225 10.95 11.52 -6.38
CA ILE A 225 12.01 12.46 -6.76
C ILE A 225 11.94 13.58 -5.72
N ALA A 226 13.01 13.72 -4.95
CA ALA A 226 13.10 14.71 -3.87
C ALA A 226 13.17 16.13 -4.44
N SER A 227 12.01 16.76 -4.65
CA SER A 227 11.95 18.20 -4.85
C SER A 227 11.10 18.82 -3.74
N GLN A 228 11.70 19.68 -2.96
CA GLN A 228 11.08 20.36 -1.81
C GLN A 228 10.01 21.40 -2.20
N THR A 229 9.66 21.54 -3.48
CA THR A 229 8.74 22.58 -3.98
C THR A 229 7.38 22.04 -4.44
N ASP A 230 7.04 20.80 -4.15
CA ASP A 230 5.86 20.14 -4.73
C ASP A 230 4.58 20.29 -3.89
N TYR A 231 4.37 21.41 -3.23
CA TYR A 231 3.13 21.72 -2.48
C TYR A 231 1.85 21.80 -3.32
N ILE A 232 1.93 21.69 -4.64
CA ILE A 232 0.79 21.90 -5.55
C ILE A 232 0.35 20.61 -6.25
N VAL A 233 1.10 19.53 -6.16
CA VAL A 233 0.80 18.29 -6.87
C VAL A 233 0.36 17.20 -5.91
N PHE A 234 -0.84 16.67 -6.15
CA PHE A 234 -1.38 15.56 -5.37
C PHE A 234 -0.45 14.33 -5.44
N SER A 235 -0.18 13.73 -4.29
CA SER A 235 0.50 12.45 -4.16
C SER A 235 -0.28 11.60 -3.17
N GLY A 236 -0.75 10.44 -3.60
CA GLY A 236 -1.54 9.55 -2.74
C GLY A 236 -2.43 8.60 -3.51
N ALA A 237 -3.38 8.03 -2.79
CA ALA A 237 -4.37 7.13 -3.34
C ALA A 237 -5.50 7.88 -4.05
N THR A 238 -5.90 7.40 -5.22
CA THR A 238 -6.99 7.96 -6.01
C THR A 238 -7.91 6.84 -6.47
N VAL A 239 -9.21 7.06 -6.39
CA VAL A 239 -10.23 6.12 -6.83
C VAL A 239 -11.14 6.80 -7.85
N PHE A 240 -11.45 6.13 -8.96
CA PHE A 240 -12.42 6.59 -9.94
C PHE A 240 -13.64 5.67 -9.90
N VAL A 241 -14.72 6.18 -9.33
CA VAL A 241 -15.97 5.44 -9.09
C VAL A 241 -17.17 6.32 -9.40
N ASN A 242 -18.21 5.75 -10.01
CA ASN A 242 -19.45 6.45 -10.40
C ASN A 242 -19.20 7.74 -11.22
N ASN A 243 -18.20 7.73 -12.12
CA ASN A 243 -17.71 8.86 -12.90
C ASN A 243 -17.12 10.03 -12.08
N GLU A 244 -16.75 9.77 -10.83
CA GLU A 244 -16.10 10.74 -9.96
C GLU A 244 -14.69 10.29 -9.61
N ARG A 245 -13.71 11.20 -9.66
CA ARG A 245 -12.35 11.00 -9.20
C ARG A 245 -12.22 11.52 -7.78
N ILE A 246 -11.89 10.62 -6.86
CA ILE A 246 -11.77 10.93 -5.43
C ILE A 246 -10.31 10.76 -5.03
N GLU A 247 -9.70 11.82 -4.56
CA GLU A 247 -8.32 11.86 -4.06
C GLU A 247 -8.32 11.61 -2.56
N ASN A 248 -7.40 10.78 -2.12
CA ASN A 248 -7.22 10.41 -0.71
C ASN A 248 -5.75 10.64 -0.34
N PRO A 249 -5.39 11.84 0.13
CA PRO A 249 -4.04 12.10 0.63
C PRO A 249 -3.73 11.18 1.81
N PRO A 250 -2.49 10.68 1.95
CA PRO A 250 -2.14 9.75 3.03
C PRO A 250 -2.39 10.29 4.44
N GLU A 251 -2.25 11.59 4.63
CA GLU A 251 -2.52 12.30 5.90
C GLU A 251 -4.00 12.28 6.29
N ASP A 252 -4.91 12.25 5.31
CA ASP A 252 -6.36 12.28 5.54
C ASP A 252 -6.96 10.88 5.77
N ILE A 253 -6.20 9.83 5.50
CA ILE A 253 -6.65 8.45 5.70
C ILE A 253 -6.56 8.10 7.18
N THR A 254 -7.63 8.33 7.91
CA THR A 254 -7.75 7.97 9.34
C THR A 254 -8.45 6.64 9.56
N ASN A 255 -9.35 6.28 8.65
CA ASN A 255 -10.14 5.04 8.67
C ASN A 255 -10.21 4.47 7.24
N THR A 256 -10.61 3.20 7.14
CA THR A 256 -10.88 2.59 5.83
C THR A 256 -12.07 3.30 5.15
N ALA A 257 -11.81 3.88 3.99
CA ALA A 257 -12.83 4.46 3.13
C ALA A 257 -13.32 3.40 2.12
N TYR A 258 -14.63 3.19 2.06
CA TYR A 258 -15.26 2.23 1.15
C TYR A 258 -15.96 2.97 0.02
N PHE A 259 -15.64 2.59 -1.21
CA PHE A 259 -16.24 3.12 -2.43
C PHE A 259 -17.08 2.04 -3.10
N LYS A 260 -18.38 2.27 -3.20
CA LYS A 260 -19.34 1.34 -3.82
C LYS A 260 -19.88 1.93 -5.12
N GLY A 261 -20.04 1.10 -6.13
CA GLY A 261 -20.61 1.50 -7.40
C GLY A 261 -19.79 1.02 -8.60
N ASP A 262 -19.83 1.79 -9.68
CA ASP A 262 -19.11 1.49 -10.91
C ASP A 262 -17.63 1.92 -10.77
N LEU A 263 -16.83 1.05 -10.15
CA LEU A 263 -15.41 1.26 -9.97
C LEU A 263 -14.69 1.03 -11.30
N LYS A 264 -14.04 2.07 -11.79
CA LYS A 264 -13.26 2.01 -13.04
C LYS A 264 -11.80 1.69 -12.77
N TRP A 265 -11.22 2.30 -11.74
CA TRP A 265 -9.84 2.04 -11.31
C TRP A 265 -9.58 2.57 -9.91
N ALA A 266 -8.57 2.02 -9.28
CA ALA A 266 -7.99 2.50 -8.04
C ALA A 266 -6.47 2.58 -8.21
N ALA A 267 -5.83 3.64 -7.73
CA ALA A 267 -4.46 3.95 -8.09
C ALA A 267 -3.69 4.63 -6.95
N PHE A 268 -2.38 4.51 -7.01
CA PHE A 268 -1.46 5.48 -6.41
C PHE A 268 -0.83 6.34 -7.49
N GLN A 269 -0.63 7.60 -7.18
CA GLN A 269 0.07 8.54 -8.04
C GLN A 269 0.94 9.49 -7.24
N ASN A 270 1.99 9.96 -7.88
CA ASN A 270 2.76 11.14 -7.48
C ASN A 270 2.91 12.07 -8.67
N LYS A 271 3.78 13.08 -8.58
CA LYS A 271 3.99 14.06 -9.66
C LYS A 271 4.35 13.45 -11.01
N TYR A 272 5.08 12.34 -11.02
CA TYR A 272 5.73 11.79 -12.22
C TYR A 272 5.17 10.43 -12.63
N PHE A 273 4.67 9.65 -11.69
CA PHE A 273 4.29 8.26 -11.89
C PHE A 273 2.90 7.96 -11.34
N GLY A 274 2.26 6.95 -11.92
CA GLY A 274 1.03 6.38 -11.44
C GLY A 274 1.02 4.87 -11.63
N SER A 275 0.46 4.16 -10.65
CA SER A 275 0.21 2.72 -10.71
C SER A 275 -1.25 2.46 -10.37
N ALA A 276 -1.96 1.72 -11.21
CA ALA A 276 -3.40 1.54 -11.08
C ALA A 276 -3.82 0.07 -11.20
N LEU A 277 -4.83 -0.31 -10.41
CA LEU A 277 -5.63 -1.51 -10.59
C LEU A 277 -6.89 -1.13 -11.38
N ILE A 278 -7.09 -1.79 -12.52
CA ILE A 278 -8.21 -1.55 -13.44
C ILE A 278 -9.02 -2.85 -13.51
N PRO A 279 -10.12 -2.97 -12.75
CA PRO A 279 -10.94 -4.18 -12.78
C PRO A 279 -11.62 -4.35 -14.13
N GLN A 280 -11.46 -5.53 -14.73
CA GLN A 280 -12.06 -5.86 -16.03
C GLN A 280 -13.51 -6.30 -15.90
N GLN A 281 -13.82 -7.07 -14.86
CA GLN A 281 -15.15 -7.61 -14.62
C GLN A 281 -15.47 -7.72 -13.12
N GLY A 282 -16.74 -7.53 -12.78
CA GLY A 282 -17.31 -7.95 -11.50
C GLY A 282 -17.00 -7.11 -10.27
N THR A 283 -16.07 -6.20 -10.33
CA THR A 283 -15.68 -5.40 -9.17
C THR A 283 -16.58 -4.17 -9.07
N LYS A 284 -17.35 -4.11 -7.97
CA LYS A 284 -18.29 -3.00 -7.71
C LYS A 284 -17.95 -2.23 -6.44
N ALA A 285 -16.75 -2.45 -5.90
CA ALA A 285 -16.30 -1.76 -4.71
C ALA A 285 -14.79 -1.67 -4.70
N GLY A 286 -14.29 -0.56 -4.23
CA GLY A 286 -12.90 -0.34 -3.87
C GLY A 286 -12.81 0.14 -2.44
N LEU A 287 -11.64 0.12 -1.88
CA LEU A 287 -11.39 0.69 -0.57
C LEU A 287 -10.00 1.33 -0.54
N VAL A 288 -9.88 2.36 0.27
CA VAL A 288 -8.59 2.97 0.63
C VAL A 288 -8.44 2.81 2.13
N PHE A 289 -7.33 2.28 2.56
CA PHE A 289 -7.09 2.03 3.99
C PHE A 289 -5.64 2.32 4.36
N LYS A 290 -5.40 2.41 5.67
CA LYS A 290 -4.08 2.64 6.23
C LYS A 290 -3.72 1.50 7.17
N GLU A 291 -2.53 0.97 7.03
CA GLU A 291 -1.97 -0.05 7.92
C GLU A 291 -0.57 0.39 8.33
N LYS A 292 -0.29 0.49 9.64
CA LYS A 292 1.00 0.94 10.18
C LYS A 292 1.53 2.21 9.49
N ASP A 293 0.67 3.22 9.37
CA ASP A 293 0.96 4.51 8.73
C ASP A 293 1.24 4.50 7.22
N GLN A 294 0.99 3.37 6.54
CA GLN A 294 1.12 3.23 5.10
C GLN A 294 -0.27 3.12 4.44
N ALA A 295 -0.46 3.82 3.31
CA ALA A 295 -1.72 3.82 2.57
C ALA A 295 -1.75 2.69 1.54
N PHE A 296 -2.95 2.11 1.36
CA PHE A 296 -3.24 1.03 0.40
C PHE A 296 -4.55 1.30 -0.35
N VAL A 297 -4.69 0.75 -1.53
CA VAL A 297 -5.90 0.78 -2.35
C VAL A 297 -6.16 -0.58 -3.00
#